data_e6ece2068ee93b1b85353859c6d95482
#
_entry.id   e6ece2068ee93b1b85353859c6d95482
#
_cell.length_a   1.000
_cell.length_b   1.000
_cell.length_c   1.000
_cell.angle_alpha   90.00
_cell.angle_beta   90.00
_cell.angle_gamma   90.00
#
_symmetry.space_group_name_H-M   'P 1'
#
loop_
_entity.id
_entity.type
_entity.pdbx_description
1 polymer ?
#
loop_
_entity_poly.entity_id
_entity_poly.type
_entity_poly.pdbx_seq_one_letter_code
_entity_poly.pdbx_strand_id
1 'polypeptide(L)'
;MFWHVPGLSAASPENFKLEDLLDEDEIIQECKALNTRLINFLRDKVQVELLLRYIVEETPEDAEKKRIFRFPFIACEIFICEVDVILKTLVEDEDLMNLLFSFLKPDHPHGTLLAGYFGKVVICLMLRKTLPLMNYVQGHPEIVSQLVDLIGITSIMEVLIRLIGADETMYTSYADSMQWLDDIQVLEMIVDKFSSSDSAEVHANAAEILCAVTRYAPPALATKISSPSFVGRLFHHAFEDSRPKSVLVHSLSVCISLLDPKRLVTASYQAFRSQLSHGTLVTASPETVNGMLDSLGDLLKLLDVSSAENILPTTYGSLQPPLGKHRLKIVEFISVLLSIGSEVAEMRLIQLGAIKHVIDLFFEYPFNNFLHHHVENIIVSCLESKQDPLIAHVLDECKLVTRILEAEKNSALSVNLTKHTLSAEGKTAPRVGFVGHITRIANKLIQLSNSNSTIQSHLQQNSGWAEWHGSILTKRNAVENVYQWVCGRPTSLQDRGRDSDDEDFRDRDYDVAALASNLSQAFKYGISNEDVDEVSIFFLFFARVSIFFLNITLLLRYS
;
A
#
# COMPACT_ATOMS: atom_id res chain seq x y z
N MET A 1 34.41 -29.81 -9.90
CA MET A 1 33.75 -31.08 -10.24
C MET A 1 32.66 -30.75 -11.24
N PHE A 2 32.83 -31.17 -12.49
CA PHE A 2 31.83 -30.93 -13.54
C PHE A 2 30.72 -31.95 -13.33
N TRP A 3 29.52 -31.46 -13.00
CA TRP A 3 28.32 -32.28 -12.92
C TRP A 3 27.89 -32.60 -14.36
N HIS A 4 28.01 -33.86 -14.77
CA HIS A 4 27.43 -34.36 -16.00
C HIS A 4 25.96 -34.68 -15.71
N VAL A 5 25.03 -33.93 -16.33
CA VAL A 5 23.64 -34.40 -16.48
C VAL A 5 23.69 -35.62 -17.40
N PRO A 6 23.32 -36.83 -16.92
CA PRO A 6 23.53 -38.08 -17.68
C PRO A 6 22.88 -38.09 -19.07
N GLY A 7 21.83 -37.29 -19.30
CA GLY A 7 21.14 -37.19 -20.60
C GLY A 7 21.80 -36.24 -21.60
N LEU A 8 22.45 -35.14 -21.14
CA LEU A 8 23.04 -34.11 -22.02
C LEU A 8 24.42 -34.51 -22.57
N SER A 9 25.13 -35.43 -21.93
CA SER A 9 26.50 -35.81 -22.34
C SER A 9 26.56 -36.85 -23.46
N ALA A 10 25.49 -37.63 -23.70
CA ALA A 10 25.52 -38.82 -24.57
C ALA A 10 24.67 -38.70 -25.84
N ALA A 11 23.73 -37.76 -25.94
CA ALA A 11 22.85 -37.65 -27.12
C ALA A 11 23.34 -36.60 -28.12
N SER A 12 23.15 -36.87 -29.40
CA SER A 12 23.36 -35.85 -30.47
C SER A 12 22.33 -34.70 -30.30
N PRO A 13 22.66 -33.46 -30.71
CA PRO A 13 21.72 -32.32 -30.59
C PRO A 13 20.37 -32.52 -31.26
N GLU A 14 20.26 -33.48 -32.18
CA GLU A 14 19.08 -33.76 -32.98
C GLU A 14 18.00 -34.59 -32.25
N ASN A 15 18.26 -35.09 -31.02
CA ASN A 15 17.37 -36.03 -30.32
C ASN A 15 16.77 -35.50 -29.00
N PHE A 16 16.98 -34.19 -28.64
CA PHE A 16 16.33 -33.65 -27.45
C PHE A 16 14.89 -33.26 -27.72
N LYS A 17 13.98 -33.74 -26.89
CA LYS A 17 12.62 -33.17 -26.77
C LYS A 17 12.64 -32.12 -25.65
N LEU A 18 11.94 -31.04 -25.86
CA LEU A 18 11.88 -29.96 -24.85
C LEU A 18 11.30 -30.49 -23.52
N GLU A 19 10.28 -31.34 -23.59
CA GLU A 19 9.60 -31.91 -22.43
C GLU A 19 10.55 -32.75 -21.57
N ASP A 20 11.47 -33.51 -22.20
CA ASP A 20 12.47 -34.31 -21.47
C ASP A 20 13.41 -33.38 -20.67
N LEU A 21 13.79 -32.22 -21.25
CA LEU A 21 14.61 -31.21 -20.58
C LEU A 21 13.85 -30.47 -19.47
N LEU A 22 12.57 -30.15 -19.67
CA LEU A 22 11.74 -29.51 -18.64
C LEU A 22 11.47 -30.44 -17.43
N ASP A 23 11.68 -31.74 -17.60
CA ASP A 23 11.56 -32.72 -16.52
C ASP A 23 12.87 -32.92 -15.71
N GLU A 24 13.98 -32.39 -16.20
CA GLU A 24 15.26 -32.47 -15.50
C GLU A 24 15.35 -31.47 -14.33
N ASP A 25 15.82 -31.92 -13.17
CA ASP A 25 15.88 -31.08 -11.96
C ASP A 25 16.97 -30.00 -12.05
N GLU A 26 18.03 -30.24 -12.80
CA GLU A 26 19.21 -29.36 -12.89
C GLU A 26 19.13 -28.32 -14.03
N ILE A 27 18.05 -28.32 -14.85
CA ILE A 27 17.97 -27.49 -16.06
C ILE A 27 18.19 -26.00 -15.78
N ILE A 28 17.62 -25.50 -14.69
CA ILE A 28 17.75 -24.09 -14.31
C ILE A 28 19.21 -23.74 -13.91
N GLN A 29 19.89 -24.65 -13.25
CA GLN A 29 21.31 -24.46 -12.89
C GLN A 29 22.20 -24.48 -14.15
N GLU A 30 21.92 -25.38 -15.09
CA GLU A 30 22.63 -25.43 -16.37
C GLU A 30 22.37 -24.19 -17.24
N CYS A 31 21.16 -23.62 -17.20
CA CYS A 31 20.87 -22.33 -17.85
C CYS A 31 21.67 -21.19 -17.20
N LYS A 32 21.71 -21.12 -15.87
CA LYS A 32 22.48 -20.12 -15.12
C LYS A 32 23.99 -20.28 -15.33
N ALA A 33 24.46 -21.51 -15.48
CA ALA A 33 25.85 -21.83 -15.82
C ALA A 33 26.20 -21.56 -17.28
N LEU A 34 25.23 -21.12 -18.11
CA LEU A 34 25.39 -20.85 -19.53
C LEU A 34 25.89 -22.06 -20.32
N ASN A 35 25.37 -23.27 -20.01
CA ASN A 35 25.75 -24.48 -20.75
C ASN A 35 25.49 -24.28 -22.26
N THR A 36 26.56 -24.20 -23.03
CA THR A 36 26.51 -23.80 -24.46
C THR A 36 25.60 -24.71 -25.30
N ARG A 37 25.55 -26.01 -25.01
CA ARG A 37 24.70 -26.96 -25.78
C ARG A 37 23.22 -26.71 -25.47
N LEU A 38 22.88 -26.58 -24.18
CA LEU A 38 21.52 -26.28 -23.73
C LEU A 38 21.06 -24.94 -24.28
N ILE A 39 21.86 -23.90 -24.14
CA ILE A 39 21.51 -22.55 -24.61
C ILE A 39 21.33 -22.50 -26.13
N ASN A 40 22.19 -23.20 -26.91
CA ASN A 40 22.03 -23.27 -28.36
C ASN A 40 20.74 -24.01 -28.78
N PHE A 41 20.28 -24.98 -28.01
CA PHE A 41 19.00 -25.64 -28.21
C PHE A 41 17.84 -24.71 -27.85
N LEU A 42 17.84 -24.12 -26.64
CA LEU A 42 16.75 -23.29 -26.12
C LEU A 42 16.55 -21.97 -26.88
N ARG A 43 17.61 -21.42 -27.49
CA ARG A 43 17.53 -20.18 -28.30
C ARG A 43 16.88 -20.35 -29.66
N ASP A 44 16.67 -21.58 -30.12
CA ASP A 44 15.98 -21.84 -31.38
C ASP A 44 14.54 -21.32 -31.34
N LYS A 45 14.05 -20.69 -32.43
CA LYS A 45 12.70 -20.10 -32.50
C LYS A 45 11.62 -21.10 -32.12
N VAL A 46 11.74 -22.36 -32.58
CA VAL A 46 10.74 -23.41 -32.28
C VAL A 46 10.71 -23.73 -30.78
N GLN A 47 11.88 -23.76 -30.13
CA GLN A 47 11.94 -24.03 -28.68
C GLN A 47 11.41 -22.84 -27.87
N VAL A 48 11.74 -21.61 -28.26
CA VAL A 48 11.20 -20.39 -27.62
C VAL A 48 9.68 -20.34 -27.78
N GLU A 49 9.15 -20.69 -28.95
CA GLU A 49 7.70 -20.79 -29.18
C GLU A 49 7.04 -21.81 -28.24
N LEU A 50 7.60 -23.01 -28.13
CA LEU A 50 7.08 -24.06 -27.26
C LEU A 50 7.11 -23.63 -25.77
N LEU A 51 8.20 -22.98 -25.34
CA LEU A 51 8.30 -22.42 -23.98
C LEU A 51 7.20 -21.38 -23.72
N LEU A 52 6.95 -20.49 -24.68
CA LEU A 52 5.87 -19.49 -24.58
C LEU A 52 4.50 -20.13 -24.51
N ARG A 53 4.23 -21.18 -25.31
CA ARG A 53 2.95 -21.89 -25.25
C ARG A 53 2.65 -22.47 -23.87
N TYR A 54 3.67 -22.97 -23.15
CA TYR A 54 3.50 -23.40 -21.75
C TYR A 54 3.15 -22.25 -20.80
N ILE A 55 3.50 -21.02 -21.14
CA ILE A 55 3.23 -19.84 -20.30
C ILE A 55 1.87 -19.22 -20.61
N VAL A 56 1.46 -19.22 -21.89
CA VAL A 56 0.26 -18.49 -22.30
C VAL A 56 -0.96 -19.40 -22.53
N GLU A 57 -0.79 -20.68 -22.86
CA GLU A 57 -1.88 -21.58 -23.17
C GLU A 57 -2.31 -22.40 -21.95
N GLU A 58 -3.62 -22.43 -21.66
CA GLU A 58 -4.12 -23.32 -20.62
C GLU A 58 -4.02 -24.79 -21.04
N THR A 59 -3.64 -25.61 -20.08
CA THR A 59 -3.52 -27.04 -20.27
C THR A 59 -4.89 -27.69 -20.04
N PRO A 60 -5.30 -28.70 -20.84
CA PRO A 60 -6.51 -29.47 -20.59
C PRO A 60 -6.55 -30.05 -19.17
N GLU A 61 -7.74 -30.09 -18.55
CA GLU A 61 -7.92 -30.56 -17.17
C GLU A 61 -7.48 -32.03 -16.95
N ASP A 62 -7.51 -32.84 -17.99
CA ASP A 62 -7.10 -34.23 -17.97
C ASP A 62 -5.60 -34.47 -18.25
N ALA A 63 -4.84 -33.39 -18.43
CA ALA A 63 -3.41 -33.49 -18.68
C ALA A 63 -2.61 -33.96 -17.44
N GLU A 64 -1.43 -34.51 -17.68
CA GLU A 64 -0.52 -34.91 -16.61
C GLU A 64 -0.13 -33.72 -15.72
N LYS A 65 -0.03 -33.95 -14.40
CA LYS A 65 0.35 -32.92 -13.41
C LYS A 65 1.65 -32.17 -13.76
N LYS A 66 2.62 -32.86 -14.39
CA LYS A 66 3.84 -32.23 -14.86
C LYS A 66 3.58 -31.14 -15.90
N ARG A 67 2.66 -31.42 -16.84
CA ARG A 67 2.30 -30.47 -17.89
C ARG A 67 1.49 -29.29 -17.36
N ILE A 68 0.69 -29.51 -16.32
CA ILE A 68 -0.13 -28.44 -15.70
C ILE A 68 0.72 -27.50 -14.83
N PHE A 69 1.68 -28.03 -14.07
CA PHE A 69 2.40 -27.25 -13.06
C PHE A 69 3.90 -27.11 -13.34
N ARG A 70 4.61 -28.22 -13.63
CA ARG A 70 6.07 -28.23 -13.74
C ARG A 70 6.56 -27.51 -14.99
N PHE A 71 6.02 -27.85 -16.15
CA PHE A 71 6.49 -27.30 -17.43
C PHE A 71 6.27 -25.81 -17.55
N PRO A 72 5.09 -25.23 -17.22
CA PRO A 72 4.92 -23.79 -17.20
C PRO A 72 5.87 -23.07 -16.23
N PHE A 73 6.07 -23.67 -15.05
CA PHE A 73 7.00 -23.11 -14.06
C PHE A 73 8.44 -23.09 -14.59
N ILE A 74 8.94 -24.22 -15.11
CA ILE A 74 10.32 -24.31 -15.62
C ILE A 74 10.50 -23.43 -16.87
N ALA A 75 9.50 -23.38 -17.77
CA ALA A 75 9.53 -22.49 -18.94
C ALA A 75 9.66 -21.02 -18.51
N CYS A 76 8.88 -20.58 -17.52
CA CYS A 76 9.01 -19.25 -16.94
C CYS A 76 10.41 -19.02 -16.35
N GLU A 77 10.93 -19.97 -15.54
CA GLU A 77 12.24 -19.84 -14.90
C GLU A 77 13.39 -19.77 -15.94
N ILE A 78 13.26 -20.47 -17.10
CA ILE A 78 14.25 -20.36 -18.20
C ILE A 78 14.35 -18.91 -18.71
N PHE A 79 13.22 -18.23 -18.93
CA PHE A 79 13.25 -16.81 -19.33
C PHE A 79 13.82 -15.92 -18.23
N ILE A 80 13.51 -16.20 -16.96
CA ILE A 80 14.00 -15.43 -15.80
C ILE A 80 15.50 -15.68 -15.54
N CYS A 81 16.12 -16.74 -16.08
CA CYS A 81 17.56 -16.88 -16.07
C CYS A 81 18.29 -15.76 -16.84
N GLU A 82 17.56 -14.89 -17.55
CA GLU A 82 18.05 -13.70 -18.23
C GLU A 82 19.13 -14.00 -19.29
N VAL A 83 19.08 -15.18 -19.91
CA VAL A 83 20.03 -15.56 -20.95
C VAL A 83 19.80 -14.70 -22.19
N ASP A 84 20.72 -13.79 -22.47
CA ASP A 84 20.57 -12.73 -23.47
C ASP A 84 20.13 -13.22 -24.86
N VAL A 85 20.70 -14.34 -25.34
CA VAL A 85 20.40 -14.87 -26.68
C VAL A 85 18.99 -15.49 -26.78
N ILE A 86 18.44 -16.01 -25.66
CA ILE A 86 17.06 -16.52 -25.63
C ILE A 86 16.10 -15.32 -25.65
N LEU A 87 16.33 -14.33 -24.80
CA LEU A 87 15.51 -13.11 -24.75
C LEU A 87 15.58 -12.33 -26.07
N LYS A 88 16.76 -12.33 -26.73
CA LYS A 88 16.95 -11.70 -28.03
C LYS A 88 16.10 -12.38 -29.11
N THR A 89 16.12 -13.72 -29.18
CA THR A 89 15.25 -14.47 -30.12
C THR A 89 13.78 -14.11 -29.92
N LEU A 90 13.32 -14.00 -28.66
CA LEU A 90 11.94 -13.65 -28.35
C LEU A 90 11.56 -12.26 -28.86
N VAL A 91 12.35 -11.21 -28.56
CA VAL A 91 11.98 -9.82 -28.88
C VAL A 91 12.26 -9.40 -30.33
N GLU A 92 13.09 -10.13 -31.06
CA GLU A 92 13.38 -9.85 -32.47
C GLU A 92 12.39 -10.54 -33.44
N ASP A 93 11.55 -11.43 -32.93
CA ASP A 93 10.55 -12.15 -33.73
C ASP A 93 9.13 -11.70 -33.36
N GLU A 94 8.46 -11.08 -34.33
CA GLU A 94 7.10 -10.53 -34.12
C GLU A 94 6.06 -11.60 -33.82
N ASP A 95 6.17 -12.81 -34.42
CA ASP A 95 5.24 -13.92 -34.14
C ASP A 95 5.35 -14.38 -32.68
N LEU A 96 6.58 -14.44 -32.14
CA LEU A 96 6.82 -14.79 -30.74
C LEU A 96 6.28 -13.74 -29.77
N MET A 97 6.45 -12.46 -30.10
CA MET A 97 5.87 -11.36 -29.32
C MET A 97 4.34 -11.39 -29.39
N ASN A 98 3.76 -11.61 -30.57
CA ASN A 98 2.31 -11.79 -30.74
C ASN A 98 1.79 -12.99 -29.92
N LEU A 99 2.54 -14.10 -29.86
CA LEU A 99 2.20 -15.25 -29.05
C LEU A 99 2.24 -14.92 -27.56
N LEU A 100 3.29 -14.25 -27.06
CA LEU A 100 3.38 -13.84 -25.66
C LEU A 100 2.17 -12.97 -25.27
N PHE A 101 1.88 -11.93 -26.05
CA PHE A 101 0.78 -11.00 -25.73
C PHE A 101 -0.61 -11.54 -26.10
N SER A 102 -0.70 -12.70 -26.76
CA SER A 102 -1.99 -13.38 -26.97
C SER A 102 -2.68 -13.75 -25.67
N PHE A 103 -1.92 -13.88 -24.56
CA PHE A 103 -2.47 -14.10 -23.21
C PHE A 103 -3.49 -13.03 -22.80
N LEU A 104 -3.33 -11.79 -23.27
CA LEU A 104 -4.20 -10.67 -22.88
C LEU A 104 -5.51 -10.60 -23.68
N LYS A 105 -5.71 -11.43 -24.71
CA LYS A 105 -6.91 -11.38 -25.56
C LYS A 105 -8.16 -11.75 -24.77
N PRO A 106 -9.31 -11.05 -25.00
CA PRO A 106 -10.53 -11.25 -24.22
C PRO A 106 -11.14 -12.66 -24.30
N ASP A 107 -10.87 -13.38 -25.38
CA ASP A 107 -11.33 -14.76 -25.60
C ASP A 107 -10.42 -15.80 -24.97
N HIS A 108 -9.33 -15.36 -24.34
CA HIS A 108 -8.38 -16.23 -23.65
C HIS A 108 -8.78 -16.41 -22.18
N PRO A 109 -8.72 -17.62 -21.61
CA PRO A 109 -8.87 -17.79 -20.17
C PRO A 109 -7.69 -17.16 -19.42
N HIS A 110 -7.98 -16.42 -18.34
CA HIS A 110 -6.96 -15.68 -17.58
C HIS A 110 -6.76 -16.30 -16.19
N GLY A 111 -6.21 -17.52 -16.15
CA GLY A 111 -5.84 -18.17 -14.90
C GLY A 111 -4.76 -17.39 -14.15
N THR A 112 -4.93 -17.17 -12.83
CA THR A 112 -4.00 -16.37 -12.01
C THR A 112 -2.57 -16.91 -12.00
N LEU A 113 -2.40 -18.23 -12.15
CA LEU A 113 -1.10 -18.89 -12.21
C LEU A 113 -0.33 -18.50 -13.48
N LEU A 114 -0.98 -18.63 -14.65
CA LEU A 114 -0.39 -18.26 -15.93
C LEU A 114 -0.18 -16.75 -16.04
N ALA A 115 -1.11 -15.94 -15.51
CA ALA A 115 -0.93 -14.49 -15.40
C ALA A 115 0.34 -14.14 -14.61
N GLY A 116 0.66 -14.92 -13.57
CA GLY A 116 1.90 -14.77 -12.81
C GLY A 116 3.15 -15.06 -13.65
N TYR A 117 3.13 -16.10 -14.45
CA TYR A 117 4.24 -16.45 -15.35
C TYR A 117 4.37 -15.44 -16.49
N PHE A 118 3.28 -15.08 -17.15
CA PHE A 118 3.24 -14.02 -18.15
C PHE A 118 3.84 -12.72 -17.59
N GLY A 119 3.36 -12.27 -16.43
CA GLY A 119 3.84 -11.05 -15.79
C GLY A 119 5.35 -11.07 -15.51
N LYS A 120 5.87 -12.18 -14.99
CA LYS A 120 7.31 -12.34 -14.73
C LYS A 120 8.15 -12.25 -16.01
N VAL A 121 7.71 -12.88 -17.10
CA VAL A 121 8.43 -12.83 -18.39
C VAL A 121 8.42 -11.42 -18.96
N VAL A 122 7.26 -10.75 -18.96
CA VAL A 122 7.16 -9.36 -19.45
C VAL A 122 8.02 -8.42 -18.62
N ILE A 123 8.02 -8.55 -17.28
CA ILE A 123 8.88 -7.76 -16.40
C ILE A 123 10.37 -8.03 -16.68
N CYS A 124 10.76 -9.28 -16.89
CA CYS A 124 12.13 -9.62 -17.28
C CYS A 124 12.52 -8.94 -18.61
N LEU A 125 11.62 -8.92 -19.60
CA LEU A 125 11.84 -8.22 -20.87
C LEU A 125 11.93 -6.70 -20.67
N MET A 126 11.11 -6.10 -19.80
CA MET A 126 11.21 -4.68 -19.44
C MET A 126 12.60 -4.32 -18.91
N LEU A 127 13.18 -5.19 -18.10
CA LEU A 127 14.49 -4.95 -17.48
C LEU A 127 15.67 -5.23 -18.44
N ARG A 128 15.58 -6.25 -19.28
CA ARG A 128 16.71 -6.75 -20.09
C ARG A 128 16.62 -6.38 -21.57
N LYS A 129 15.42 -6.16 -22.08
CA LYS A 129 15.13 -5.86 -23.47
C LYS A 129 14.15 -4.68 -23.60
N THR A 130 14.36 -3.64 -22.79
CA THR A 130 13.45 -2.50 -22.63
C THR A 130 13.04 -1.89 -23.95
N LEU A 131 14.02 -1.50 -24.80
CA LEU A 131 13.74 -0.78 -26.03
C LEU A 131 12.94 -1.59 -27.05
N PRO A 132 13.30 -2.85 -27.38
CA PRO A 132 12.50 -3.67 -28.28
C PRO A 132 11.08 -3.89 -27.77
N LEU A 133 10.92 -4.18 -26.47
CA LEU A 133 9.61 -4.39 -25.86
C LEU A 133 8.75 -3.11 -25.94
N MET A 134 9.29 -1.96 -25.55
CA MET A 134 8.55 -0.69 -25.57
C MET A 134 8.13 -0.28 -26.98
N ASN A 135 9.01 -0.48 -27.99
CA ASN A 135 8.67 -0.26 -29.38
C ASN A 135 7.53 -1.14 -29.86
N TYR A 136 7.54 -2.42 -29.44
CA TYR A 136 6.47 -3.35 -29.77
C TYR A 136 5.14 -2.91 -29.14
N VAL A 137 5.13 -2.61 -27.83
CA VAL A 137 3.92 -2.17 -27.12
C VAL A 137 3.39 -0.84 -27.67
N GLN A 138 4.26 0.09 -28.02
CA GLN A 138 3.88 1.36 -28.63
C GLN A 138 3.24 1.17 -30.01
N GLY A 139 3.70 0.17 -30.78
CA GLY A 139 3.11 -0.23 -32.05
C GLY A 139 1.76 -0.95 -31.93
N HIS A 140 1.41 -1.43 -30.71
CA HIS A 140 0.22 -2.20 -30.41
C HIS A 140 -0.53 -1.60 -29.20
N PRO A 141 -1.16 -0.42 -29.33
CA PRO A 141 -1.78 0.29 -28.21
C PRO A 141 -2.92 -0.49 -27.53
N GLU A 142 -3.52 -1.46 -28.20
CA GLU A 142 -4.50 -2.40 -27.64
C GLU A 142 -3.95 -3.22 -26.48
N ILE A 143 -2.64 -3.45 -26.40
CA ILE A 143 -2.02 -4.16 -25.27
C ILE A 143 -2.28 -3.41 -23.96
N VAL A 144 -2.17 -2.08 -23.97
CA VAL A 144 -2.41 -1.27 -22.76
C VAL A 144 -3.87 -1.36 -22.33
N SER A 145 -4.82 -1.27 -23.26
CA SER A 145 -6.25 -1.42 -22.92
C SER A 145 -6.57 -2.81 -22.38
N GLN A 146 -6.00 -3.87 -22.96
CA GLN A 146 -6.17 -5.24 -22.47
C GLN A 146 -5.54 -5.43 -21.07
N LEU A 147 -4.39 -4.84 -20.79
CA LEU A 147 -3.80 -4.83 -19.45
C LEU A 147 -4.74 -4.14 -18.45
N VAL A 148 -5.32 -2.99 -18.82
CA VAL A 148 -6.29 -2.27 -17.98
C VAL A 148 -7.55 -3.11 -17.75
N ASP A 149 -8.02 -3.86 -18.74
CA ASP A 149 -9.17 -4.73 -18.59
C ASP A 149 -8.93 -5.87 -17.59
N LEU A 150 -7.69 -6.30 -17.44
CA LEU A 150 -7.27 -7.42 -16.60
C LEU A 150 -6.62 -6.97 -15.26
N ILE A 151 -6.70 -5.71 -14.88
CA ILE A 151 -6.05 -5.22 -13.64
C ILE A 151 -6.58 -5.86 -12.35
N GLY A 152 -7.72 -6.53 -12.38
CA GLY A 152 -8.18 -7.35 -11.26
C GLY A 152 -7.19 -8.45 -10.86
N ILE A 153 -6.30 -8.85 -11.78
CA ILE A 153 -5.22 -9.81 -11.52
C ILE A 153 -3.97 -9.03 -11.11
N THR A 154 -3.51 -9.22 -9.87
CA THR A 154 -2.39 -8.45 -9.30
C THR A 154 -1.11 -8.51 -10.15
N SER A 155 -0.78 -9.66 -10.74
CA SER A 155 0.39 -9.78 -11.62
C SER A 155 0.30 -8.90 -12.88
N ILE A 156 -0.92 -8.71 -13.40
CA ILE A 156 -1.15 -7.83 -14.56
C ILE A 156 -1.08 -6.35 -14.11
N MET A 157 -1.65 -6.02 -12.95
CA MET A 157 -1.48 -4.70 -12.34
C MET A 157 0.00 -4.33 -12.20
N GLU A 158 0.84 -5.26 -11.69
CA GLU A 158 2.28 -5.02 -11.56
C GLU A 158 2.99 -4.78 -12.90
N VAL A 159 2.60 -5.50 -13.95
CA VAL A 159 3.10 -5.25 -15.32
C VAL A 159 2.72 -3.84 -15.77
N LEU A 160 1.47 -3.44 -15.57
CA LEU A 160 1.01 -2.12 -15.99
C LEU A 160 1.71 -0.99 -15.23
N ILE A 161 1.90 -1.11 -13.91
CA ILE A 161 2.64 -0.12 -13.09
C ILE A 161 4.05 0.13 -13.67
N ARG A 162 4.77 -0.94 -14.02
CA ARG A 162 6.11 -0.84 -14.60
C ARG A 162 6.08 -0.28 -16.01
N LEU A 163 5.13 -0.72 -16.83
CA LEU A 163 4.98 -0.28 -18.21
C LEU A 163 4.75 1.22 -18.32
N ILE A 164 3.93 1.79 -17.43
CA ILE A 164 3.65 3.24 -17.40
C ILE A 164 4.73 4.05 -16.67
N GLY A 165 5.82 3.42 -16.25
CA GLY A 165 6.94 4.09 -15.57
C GLY A 165 6.63 4.54 -14.14
N ALA A 166 5.61 3.97 -13.50
CA ALA A 166 5.22 4.26 -12.13
C ALA A 166 5.92 3.35 -11.10
N ASP A 167 7.05 2.76 -11.44
CA ASP A 167 7.89 1.94 -10.58
C ASP A 167 9.26 2.62 -10.38
N GLU A 168 9.74 2.66 -9.14
CA GLU A 168 11.01 3.24 -8.76
C GLU A 168 12.24 2.54 -9.34
N THR A 169 12.10 1.28 -9.77
CA THR A 169 13.19 0.47 -10.34
C THR A 169 13.43 0.73 -11.83
N MET A 170 12.49 1.44 -12.49
CA MET A 170 12.61 1.76 -13.90
C MET A 170 13.51 2.98 -14.10
N TYR A 171 14.55 2.84 -14.92
CA TYR A 171 15.48 3.92 -15.23
C TYR A 171 14.79 5.06 -16.00
N THR A 172 15.07 6.28 -15.59
CA THR A 172 14.50 7.55 -16.08
C THR A 172 14.75 7.89 -17.54
N SER A 173 15.59 7.12 -18.25
CA SER A 173 15.93 7.39 -19.66
C SER A 173 14.75 7.29 -20.64
N TYR A 174 13.60 6.74 -20.20
CA TYR A 174 12.38 6.62 -21.00
C TYR A 174 11.26 7.59 -20.61
N ALA A 175 11.41 8.34 -19.54
CA ALA A 175 10.36 9.23 -19.04
C ALA A 175 9.87 10.23 -20.10
N ASP A 176 10.80 10.77 -20.92
CA ASP A 176 10.47 11.74 -21.96
C ASP A 176 9.77 11.11 -23.18
N SER A 177 9.90 9.78 -23.37
CA SER A 177 9.29 9.05 -24.50
C SER A 177 7.90 8.48 -24.18
N MET A 178 7.34 8.74 -22.98
CA MET A 178 6.07 8.17 -22.55
C MET A 178 4.86 9.08 -22.80
N GLN A 179 4.99 10.14 -23.62
CA GLN A 179 3.88 11.01 -23.99
C GLN A 179 2.71 10.25 -24.63
N TRP A 180 3.02 9.20 -25.41
CA TRP A 180 2.02 8.35 -26.05
C TRP A 180 1.02 7.70 -25.06
N LEU A 181 1.42 7.47 -23.80
CA LEU A 181 0.53 6.94 -22.77
C LEU A 181 -0.57 7.95 -22.40
N ASP A 182 -0.25 9.24 -22.41
CA ASP A 182 -1.25 10.29 -22.25
C ASP A 182 -2.16 10.40 -23.48
N ASP A 183 -1.60 10.27 -24.68
CA ASP A 183 -2.35 10.30 -25.93
C ASP A 183 -3.41 9.19 -26.01
N ILE A 184 -3.11 7.99 -25.49
CA ILE A 184 -4.09 6.89 -25.40
C ILE A 184 -4.99 6.97 -24.16
N GLN A 185 -4.87 8.00 -23.33
CA GLN A 185 -5.70 8.26 -22.15
C GLN A 185 -5.67 7.13 -21.10
N VAL A 186 -4.49 6.59 -20.81
CA VAL A 186 -4.32 5.45 -19.90
C VAL A 186 -4.89 5.72 -18.50
N LEU A 187 -4.74 6.95 -17.95
CA LEU A 187 -5.27 7.30 -16.64
C LEU A 187 -6.80 7.32 -16.60
N GLU A 188 -7.42 7.77 -17.69
CA GLU A 188 -8.88 7.74 -17.84
C GLU A 188 -9.39 6.30 -17.90
N MET A 189 -8.75 5.43 -18.66
CA MET A 189 -9.10 4.02 -18.70
C MET A 189 -9.01 3.38 -17.31
N ILE A 190 -7.99 3.72 -16.52
CA ILE A 190 -7.80 3.17 -15.17
C ILE A 190 -8.86 3.70 -14.21
N VAL A 191 -9.15 5.01 -14.22
CA VAL A 191 -10.16 5.58 -13.31
C VAL A 191 -11.57 5.09 -13.63
N ASP A 192 -11.86 4.77 -14.89
CA ASP A 192 -13.16 4.22 -15.31
C ASP A 192 -13.40 2.79 -14.77
N LYS A 193 -12.33 2.10 -14.31
CA LYS A 193 -12.45 0.85 -13.58
C LYS A 193 -13.05 1.00 -12.18
N PHE A 194 -13.32 2.20 -11.71
CA PHE A 194 -14.17 2.42 -10.55
C PHE A 194 -15.67 2.28 -10.86
N SER A 195 -16.01 1.47 -11.83
CA SER A 195 -17.35 1.21 -12.26
C SER A 195 -18.11 0.29 -11.28
N SER A 196 -19.44 0.42 -11.24
CA SER A 196 -20.30 -0.45 -10.42
C SER A 196 -20.34 -1.90 -10.89
N SER A 197 -19.95 -2.16 -12.15
CA SER A 197 -19.88 -3.50 -12.73
C SER A 197 -18.56 -4.23 -12.43
N ASP A 198 -17.53 -3.49 -11.98
CA ASP A 198 -16.23 -4.07 -11.67
C ASP A 198 -16.16 -4.61 -10.22
N SER A 199 -15.28 -5.59 -10.00
CA SER A 199 -15.10 -6.22 -8.69
C SER A 199 -14.32 -5.33 -7.71
N ALA A 200 -14.36 -5.69 -6.42
CA ALA A 200 -13.61 -4.99 -5.39
C ALA A 200 -12.09 -5.05 -5.62
N GLU A 201 -11.59 -6.14 -6.18
CA GLU A 201 -10.18 -6.33 -6.55
C GLU A 201 -9.78 -5.38 -7.67
N VAL A 202 -10.62 -5.20 -8.69
CA VAL A 202 -10.39 -4.24 -9.78
C VAL A 202 -10.31 -2.82 -9.21
N HIS A 203 -11.24 -2.42 -8.34
CA HIS A 203 -11.21 -1.11 -7.68
C HIS A 203 -9.93 -0.90 -6.86
N ALA A 204 -9.51 -1.92 -6.09
CA ALA A 204 -8.31 -1.84 -5.27
C ALA A 204 -7.03 -1.70 -6.13
N ASN A 205 -6.92 -2.51 -7.18
CA ASN A 205 -5.77 -2.50 -8.06
C ASN A 205 -5.72 -1.23 -8.92
N ALA A 206 -6.85 -0.71 -9.39
CA ALA A 206 -6.93 0.59 -10.07
C ALA A 206 -6.41 1.72 -9.16
N ALA A 207 -6.83 1.73 -7.89
CA ALA A 207 -6.34 2.69 -6.91
C ALA A 207 -4.83 2.56 -6.66
N GLU A 208 -4.30 1.33 -6.58
CA GLU A 208 -2.86 1.12 -6.37
C GLU A 208 -2.05 1.65 -7.56
N ILE A 209 -2.49 1.41 -8.80
CA ILE A 209 -1.85 1.98 -9.99
C ILE A 209 -1.85 3.51 -9.92
N LEU A 210 -3.01 4.14 -9.66
CA LEU A 210 -3.11 5.59 -9.56
C LEU A 210 -2.24 6.16 -8.43
N CYS A 211 -2.19 5.49 -7.28
CA CYS A 211 -1.29 5.87 -6.18
C CYS A 211 0.20 5.69 -6.56
N ALA A 212 0.55 4.66 -7.33
CA ALA A 212 1.91 4.51 -7.83
C ALA A 212 2.29 5.67 -8.78
N VAL A 213 1.37 6.08 -9.66
CA VAL A 213 1.54 7.23 -10.54
C VAL A 213 1.79 8.52 -9.74
N THR A 214 1.09 8.76 -8.63
CA THR A 214 1.36 9.95 -7.80
C THR A 214 2.77 9.97 -7.21
N ARG A 215 3.39 8.82 -7.05
CA ARG A 215 4.73 8.68 -6.44
C ARG A 215 5.86 8.73 -7.45
N TYR A 216 5.67 8.20 -8.67
CA TYR A 216 6.76 7.89 -9.61
C TYR A 216 6.43 8.17 -11.08
N ALA A 217 5.43 8.97 -11.41
CA ALA A 217 5.01 9.12 -12.79
C ALA A 217 5.99 9.88 -13.68
N PRO A 218 6.00 9.57 -14.99
CA PRO A 218 6.49 10.47 -16.01
C PRO A 218 5.77 11.83 -15.97
N PRO A 219 6.45 12.95 -16.36
CA PRO A 219 5.90 14.30 -16.21
C PRO A 219 4.50 14.52 -16.80
N ALA A 220 4.20 13.91 -17.96
CA ALA A 220 2.89 14.02 -18.59
C ALA A 220 1.77 13.43 -17.73
N LEU A 221 1.94 12.20 -17.25
CA LEU A 221 0.97 11.54 -16.37
C LEU A 221 0.89 12.22 -15.01
N ALA A 222 2.01 12.72 -14.49
CA ALA A 222 2.07 13.47 -13.23
C ALA A 222 1.22 14.75 -13.29
N THR A 223 1.32 15.51 -14.38
CA THR A 223 0.52 16.72 -14.60
C THR A 223 -0.95 16.39 -14.71
N LYS A 224 -1.30 15.33 -15.42
CA LYS A 224 -2.67 14.94 -15.66
C LYS A 224 -3.38 14.45 -14.40
N ILE A 225 -2.76 13.53 -13.64
CA ILE A 225 -3.35 13.00 -12.40
C ILE A 225 -3.53 14.08 -11.33
N SER A 226 -2.69 15.11 -11.31
CA SER A 226 -2.80 16.24 -10.38
C SER A 226 -3.75 17.34 -10.87
N SER A 227 -4.36 17.21 -12.05
CA SER A 227 -5.28 18.23 -12.56
C SER A 227 -6.60 18.27 -11.79
N PRO A 228 -7.23 19.45 -11.61
CA PRO A 228 -8.55 19.57 -10.99
C PRO A 228 -9.63 18.75 -11.69
N SER A 229 -9.55 18.62 -13.02
CA SER A 229 -10.49 17.83 -13.82
C SER A 229 -10.40 16.32 -13.50
N PHE A 230 -9.19 15.79 -13.32
CA PHE A 230 -9.01 14.39 -12.94
C PHE A 230 -9.51 14.13 -11.51
N VAL A 231 -9.19 15.01 -10.58
CA VAL A 231 -9.72 14.95 -9.20
C VAL A 231 -11.25 15.02 -9.19
N GLY A 232 -11.83 15.92 -9.99
CA GLY A 232 -13.29 15.98 -10.17
C GLY A 232 -13.90 14.67 -10.66
N ARG A 233 -13.22 13.96 -11.58
CA ARG A 233 -13.66 12.64 -12.06
C ARG A 233 -13.57 11.56 -10.96
N LEU A 234 -12.52 11.56 -10.13
CA LEU A 234 -12.44 10.68 -8.96
C LEU A 234 -13.63 10.86 -8.01
N PHE A 235 -13.98 12.12 -7.69
CA PHE A 235 -15.12 12.40 -6.82
C PHE A 235 -16.46 12.11 -7.48
N HIS A 236 -16.61 12.32 -8.79
CA HIS A 236 -17.81 11.92 -9.53
C HIS A 236 -18.09 10.42 -9.34
N HIS A 237 -17.06 9.58 -9.53
CA HIS A 237 -17.18 8.15 -9.30
C HIS A 237 -17.45 7.81 -7.83
N ALA A 238 -16.84 8.53 -6.89
CA ALA A 238 -16.98 8.28 -5.46
C ALA A 238 -18.38 8.57 -4.91
N PHE A 239 -19.11 9.53 -5.49
CA PHE A 239 -20.42 9.97 -5.01
C PHE A 239 -21.61 9.37 -5.78
N GLU A 240 -21.36 8.57 -6.79
CA GLU A 240 -22.44 7.92 -7.54
C GLU A 240 -23.13 6.86 -6.68
N ASP A 241 -24.43 7.01 -6.44
CA ASP A 241 -25.22 6.16 -5.53
C ASP A 241 -25.22 4.67 -5.89
N SER A 242 -25.03 4.36 -7.19
CA SER A 242 -24.96 2.98 -7.69
C SER A 242 -23.67 2.25 -7.29
N ARG A 243 -22.67 2.96 -6.78
CA ARG A 243 -21.34 2.41 -6.52
C ARG A 243 -21.15 1.92 -5.10
N PRO A 244 -20.35 0.86 -4.88
CA PRO A 244 -20.03 0.40 -3.54
C PRO A 244 -19.17 1.45 -2.80
N LYS A 245 -19.33 1.53 -1.48
CA LYS A 245 -18.57 2.46 -0.61
C LYS A 245 -17.04 2.26 -0.68
N SER A 246 -16.57 1.13 -1.21
CA SER A 246 -15.14 0.89 -1.48
C SER A 246 -14.59 1.86 -2.53
N VAL A 247 -15.37 2.27 -3.52
CA VAL A 247 -14.95 3.26 -4.53
C VAL A 247 -14.57 4.59 -3.87
N LEU A 248 -15.39 5.07 -2.93
CA LEU A 248 -15.04 6.26 -2.13
C LEU A 248 -13.72 6.09 -1.38
N VAL A 249 -13.52 4.93 -0.73
CA VAL A 249 -12.26 4.64 -0.01
C VAL A 249 -11.06 4.71 -0.95
N HIS A 250 -11.17 4.14 -2.14
CA HIS A 250 -10.12 4.10 -3.14
C HIS A 250 -9.86 5.47 -3.77
N SER A 251 -10.91 6.22 -4.13
CA SER A 251 -10.77 7.60 -4.65
C SER A 251 -10.08 8.51 -3.65
N LEU A 252 -10.48 8.44 -2.37
CA LEU A 252 -9.82 9.20 -1.30
C LEU A 252 -8.37 8.75 -1.07
N SER A 253 -8.04 7.47 -1.29
CA SER A 253 -6.64 7.02 -1.20
C SER A 253 -5.76 7.67 -2.25
N VAL A 254 -6.25 7.84 -3.48
CA VAL A 254 -5.56 8.57 -4.54
C VAL A 254 -5.40 10.05 -4.17
N CYS A 255 -6.46 10.71 -3.69
CA CYS A 255 -6.39 12.10 -3.23
C CYS A 255 -5.38 12.29 -2.09
N ILE A 256 -5.37 11.39 -1.10
CA ILE A 256 -4.39 11.39 0.01
C ILE A 256 -2.97 11.23 -0.53
N SER A 257 -2.77 10.33 -1.48
CA SER A 257 -1.45 10.13 -2.11
C SER A 257 -0.98 11.35 -2.91
N LEU A 258 -1.90 12.10 -3.55
CA LEU A 258 -1.59 13.37 -4.20
C LEU A 258 -1.18 14.47 -3.21
N LEU A 259 -1.85 14.51 -2.04
CA LEU A 259 -1.56 15.50 -1.01
C LEU A 259 -0.25 15.21 -0.26
N ASP A 260 0.05 13.94 0.00
CA ASP A 260 1.25 13.50 0.71
C ASP A 260 1.85 12.23 0.10
N PRO A 261 2.55 12.35 -1.04
CA PRO A 261 3.12 11.19 -1.72
C PRO A 261 4.24 10.50 -0.92
N LYS A 262 4.80 11.17 0.11
CA LYS A 262 5.86 10.60 0.97
C LYS A 262 5.31 9.75 2.12
N ARG A 263 4.04 9.86 2.44
CA ARG A 263 3.42 9.21 3.60
C ARG A 263 3.56 7.68 3.61
N LEU A 264 3.55 7.06 2.44
CA LEU A 264 3.63 5.61 2.28
C LEU A 264 5.07 5.08 2.17
N VAL A 265 6.06 5.96 2.17
CA VAL A 265 7.48 5.58 2.08
C VAL A 265 8.08 5.50 3.48
N THR A 266 8.60 4.34 3.86
CA THR A 266 9.24 4.15 5.17
C THR A 266 10.50 5.01 5.32
N ALA A 267 10.75 5.53 6.53
CA ALA A 267 11.86 6.47 6.81
C ALA A 267 13.26 5.91 6.43
N SER A 268 13.48 4.60 6.57
CA SER A 268 14.72 3.93 6.16
C SER A 268 14.94 3.93 4.65
N TYR A 269 13.85 3.90 3.90
CA TYR A 269 13.85 3.94 2.45
C TYR A 269 14.09 5.36 1.91
N GLN A 270 13.61 6.39 2.63
CA GLN A 270 13.82 7.80 2.27
C GLN A 270 15.30 8.21 2.31
N ALA A 271 16.07 7.70 3.25
CA ALA A 271 17.51 8.01 3.37
C ALA A 271 18.32 7.44 2.20
N PHE A 272 17.96 6.26 1.72
CA PHE A 272 18.61 5.63 0.55
C PHE A 272 18.20 6.31 -0.77
N ARG A 273 16.96 6.75 -0.85
CA ARG A 273 16.34 7.33 -2.04
C ARG A 273 16.79 8.76 -2.36
N SER A 274 17.12 9.57 -1.35
CA SER A 274 17.62 10.94 -1.57
C SER A 274 18.91 10.99 -2.41
N GLN A 275 19.60 9.87 -2.53
CA GLN A 275 20.81 9.73 -3.35
C GLN A 275 20.56 9.18 -4.78
N LEU A 276 19.40 8.55 -5.06
CA LEU A 276 19.16 7.81 -6.30
C LEU A 276 17.99 8.31 -7.15
N SER A 277 17.04 9.09 -6.61
CA SER A 277 15.81 9.39 -7.36
C SER A 277 15.90 10.68 -8.17
N HIS A 278 15.75 10.54 -9.48
CA HIS A 278 15.49 11.62 -10.44
C HIS A 278 13.99 11.76 -10.76
N GLY A 279 13.09 11.00 -10.08
CA GLY A 279 11.65 11.09 -10.27
C GLY A 279 11.06 12.30 -9.55
N THR A 280 10.29 13.12 -10.27
CA THR A 280 9.54 14.24 -9.71
C THR A 280 8.37 13.69 -8.88
N LEU A 281 8.37 13.94 -7.56
CA LEU A 281 7.19 13.70 -6.74
C LEU A 281 6.05 14.60 -7.22
N VAL A 282 4.91 14.02 -7.50
CA VAL A 282 3.70 14.78 -7.84
C VAL A 282 3.15 15.39 -6.56
N THR A 283 3.14 16.71 -6.47
CA THR A 283 2.50 17.45 -5.37
C THR A 283 1.24 18.13 -5.90
N ALA A 284 0.17 18.07 -5.11
CA ALA A 284 -1.07 18.77 -5.45
C ALA A 284 -0.83 20.28 -5.54
N SER A 285 -1.22 20.89 -6.65
CA SER A 285 -1.22 22.33 -6.82
C SER A 285 -2.33 22.97 -5.97
N PRO A 286 -2.28 24.28 -5.71
CA PRO A 286 -3.40 24.97 -5.04
C PRO A 286 -4.73 24.77 -5.75
N GLU A 287 -4.74 24.71 -7.09
CA GLU A 287 -5.94 24.45 -7.90
C GLU A 287 -6.48 23.04 -7.69
N THR A 288 -5.56 22.04 -7.58
CA THR A 288 -5.93 20.66 -7.26
C THR A 288 -6.55 20.56 -5.87
N VAL A 289 -5.96 21.23 -4.88
CA VAL A 289 -6.51 21.29 -3.51
C VAL A 289 -7.89 21.93 -3.52
N ASN A 290 -8.09 23.03 -4.24
CA ASN A 290 -9.40 23.66 -4.38
C ASN A 290 -10.45 22.71 -5.00
N GLY A 291 -10.08 21.96 -6.03
CA GLY A 291 -10.96 20.92 -6.61
C GLY A 291 -11.37 19.83 -5.60
N MET A 292 -10.47 19.48 -4.66
CA MET A 292 -10.80 18.58 -3.56
C MET A 292 -11.74 19.22 -2.53
N LEU A 293 -11.55 20.52 -2.24
CA LEU A 293 -12.39 21.27 -1.30
C LEU A 293 -13.83 21.46 -1.78
N ASP A 294 -14.07 21.51 -3.09
CA ASP A 294 -15.41 21.59 -3.66
C ASP A 294 -16.26 20.38 -3.27
N SER A 295 -15.63 19.20 -3.12
CA SER A 295 -16.28 17.95 -2.76
C SER A 295 -16.42 17.74 -1.23
N LEU A 296 -15.83 18.59 -0.42
CA LEU A 296 -15.76 18.42 1.03
C LEU A 296 -17.14 18.40 1.70
N GLY A 297 -18.07 19.25 1.22
CA GLY A 297 -19.43 19.29 1.76
C GLY A 297 -20.19 17.96 1.62
N ASP A 298 -20.01 17.27 0.48
CA ASP A 298 -20.64 15.97 0.25
C ASP A 298 -19.94 14.85 1.04
N LEU A 299 -18.63 14.93 1.22
CA LEU A 299 -17.89 14.02 2.10
C LEU A 299 -18.40 14.12 3.55
N LEU A 300 -18.65 15.34 4.04
CA LEU A 300 -19.14 15.54 5.41
C LEU A 300 -20.53 14.98 5.62
N LYS A 301 -21.42 15.05 4.63
CA LYS A 301 -22.75 14.40 4.69
C LYS A 301 -22.62 12.87 4.86
N LEU A 302 -21.58 12.26 4.28
CA LEU A 302 -21.32 10.83 4.42
C LEU A 302 -20.70 10.45 5.79
N LEU A 303 -20.18 11.41 6.55
CA LEU A 303 -19.77 11.21 7.94
C LEU A 303 -20.97 11.08 8.88
N ASP A 304 -22.13 11.64 8.52
CA ASP A 304 -23.32 11.54 9.34
C ASP A 304 -23.71 10.07 9.55
N VAL A 305 -23.84 9.70 10.80
CA VAL A 305 -24.13 8.33 11.22
C VAL A 305 -25.61 8.23 11.57
N SER A 306 -26.39 7.57 10.73
CA SER A 306 -27.81 7.32 11.03
C SER A 306 -27.96 6.06 11.88
N SER A 307 -28.79 6.11 12.90
CA SER A 307 -29.06 4.99 13.82
C SER A 307 -29.78 3.79 13.18
N ALA A 308 -30.20 3.91 11.92
CA ALA A 308 -30.93 2.86 11.18
C ALA A 308 -30.03 1.82 10.52
N GLU A 309 -28.70 1.99 10.56
CA GLU A 309 -27.75 1.06 9.97
C GLU A 309 -27.46 -0.13 10.90
N ASN A 310 -26.87 -1.20 10.35
CA ASN A 310 -26.61 -2.48 11.00
C ASN A 310 -25.91 -2.36 12.37
N ILE A 311 -26.40 -3.12 13.36
CA ILE A 311 -25.74 -3.30 14.65
C ILE A 311 -24.64 -4.35 14.50
N LEU A 312 -23.41 -3.98 14.92
CA LEU A 312 -22.27 -4.90 14.96
C LEU A 312 -21.97 -5.31 16.40
N PRO A 313 -22.15 -6.60 16.77
CA PRO A 313 -21.75 -7.08 18.09
C PRO A 313 -20.23 -7.11 18.21
N THR A 314 -19.71 -6.77 19.40
CA THR A 314 -18.28 -6.74 19.73
C THR A 314 -18.03 -7.45 21.06
N THR A 315 -16.76 -7.68 21.40
CA THR A 315 -16.38 -8.29 22.69
C THR A 315 -16.72 -7.42 23.90
N TYR A 316 -16.85 -6.11 23.71
CA TYR A 316 -17.16 -5.13 24.76
C TYR A 316 -18.61 -4.63 24.72
N GLY A 317 -19.37 -5.03 23.71
CA GLY A 317 -20.76 -4.61 23.56
C GLY A 317 -21.21 -4.59 22.12
N SER A 318 -21.74 -3.47 21.64
CA SER A 318 -22.18 -3.31 20.26
C SER A 318 -21.89 -1.92 19.69
N LEU A 319 -21.72 -1.87 18.37
CA LEU A 319 -21.65 -0.64 17.58
C LEU A 319 -22.93 -0.47 16.78
N GLN A 320 -23.56 0.70 16.85
CA GLN A 320 -24.84 0.99 16.21
C GLN A 320 -24.88 2.41 15.59
N PRO A 321 -24.49 2.52 14.32
CA PRO A 321 -23.78 1.53 13.53
C PRO A 321 -22.26 1.59 13.75
N PRO A 322 -21.47 0.64 13.18
CA PRO A 322 -20.03 0.77 13.12
C PRO A 322 -19.62 1.98 12.27
N LEU A 323 -18.50 2.62 12.60
CA LEU A 323 -18.00 3.78 11.84
C LEU A 323 -17.82 3.45 10.35
N GLY A 324 -17.26 2.27 10.04
CA GLY A 324 -16.98 1.82 8.68
C GLY A 324 -15.71 2.41 8.06
N LYS A 325 -15.17 1.69 7.07
CA LYS A 325 -13.92 2.09 6.41
C LYS A 325 -14.03 3.41 5.66
N HIS A 326 -15.17 3.70 5.04
CA HIS A 326 -15.39 4.92 4.26
C HIS A 326 -15.35 6.18 5.13
N ARG A 327 -16.02 6.19 6.29
CA ARG A 327 -15.99 7.32 7.23
C ARG A 327 -14.59 7.52 7.83
N LEU A 328 -13.92 6.42 8.19
CA LEU A 328 -12.53 6.48 8.66
C LEU A 328 -11.61 7.09 7.59
N LYS A 329 -11.79 6.73 6.31
CA LYS A 329 -11.01 7.28 5.20
C LYS A 329 -11.28 8.77 4.97
N ILE A 330 -12.51 9.25 5.18
CA ILE A 330 -12.83 10.69 5.13
C ILE A 330 -12.10 11.44 6.25
N VAL A 331 -12.07 10.90 7.47
CA VAL A 331 -11.31 11.52 8.59
C VAL A 331 -9.81 11.53 8.30
N GLU A 332 -9.27 10.47 7.71
CA GLU A 332 -7.87 10.42 7.25
C GLU A 332 -7.59 11.49 6.20
N PHE A 333 -8.47 11.66 5.22
CA PHE A 333 -8.35 12.69 4.18
C PHE A 333 -8.32 14.10 4.80
N ILE A 334 -9.23 14.40 5.74
CA ILE A 334 -9.24 15.69 6.48
C ILE A 334 -7.94 15.89 7.24
N SER A 335 -7.39 14.85 7.87
CA SER A 335 -6.12 14.90 8.58
C SER A 335 -4.96 15.28 7.67
N VAL A 336 -4.89 14.67 6.48
CA VAL A 336 -3.84 14.96 5.51
C VAL A 336 -4.03 16.35 4.90
N LEU A 337 -5.27 16.74 4.60
CA LEU A 337 -5.60 18.05 4.06
C LEU A 337 -5.16 19.19 5.00
N LEU A 338 -5.35 19.03 6.32
CA LEU A 338 -4.86 20.00 7.31
C LEU A 338 -3.33 20.03 7.41
N SER A 339 -2.66 18.90 7.23
CA SER A 339 -1.19 18.85 7.33
C SER A 339 -0.45 19.63 6.24
N ILE A 340 -1.15 20.02 5.16
CA ILE A 340 -0.59 20.84 4.09
C ILE A 340 -0.40 22.31 4.56
N GLY A 341 -1.17 22.77 5.56
CA GLY A 341 -1.15 24.14 6.06
C GLY A 341 -1.70 25.16 5.05
N SER A 342 -2.69 24.78 4.24
CA SER A 342 -3.39 25.66 3.31
C SER A 342 -4.45 26.47 4.04
N GLU A 343 -4.30 27.80 4.07
CA GLU A 343 -5.27 28.72 4.69
C GLU A 343 -6.69 28.51 4.11
N VAL A 344 -6.80 28.34 2.81
CA VAL A 344 -8.10 28.09 2.14
C VAL A 344 -8.74 26.81 2.64
N ALA A 345 -7.95 25.73 2.80
CA ALA A 345 -8.44 24.46 3.32
C ALA A 345 -8.87 24.57 4.79
N GLU A 346 -8.06 25.22 5.63
CA GLU A 346 -8.35 25.47 7.03
C GLU A 346 -9.67 26.23 7.21
N MET A 347 -9.83 27.35 6.50
CA MET A 347 -11.06 28.16 6.56
C MET A 347 -12.28 27.41 6.06
N ARG A 348 -12.14 26.59 5.01
CA ARG A 348 -13.24 25.78 4.49
C ARG A 348 -13.69 24.72 5.48
N LEU A 349 -12.75 24.07 6.18
CA LEU A 349 -13.04 23.08 7.23
C LEU A 349 -13.75 23.70 8.44
N ILE A 350 -13.39 24.94 8.82
CA ILE A 350 -14.10 25.69 9.86
C ILE A 350 -15.53 25.97 9.40
N GLN A 351 -15.71 26.57 8.22
CA GLN A 351 -17.01 26.97 7.68
C GLN A 351 -18.01 25.80 7.61
N LEU A 352 -17.53 24.62 7.26
CA LEU A 352 -18.34 23.43 7.14
C LEU A 352 -18.53 22.66 8.46
N GLY A 353 -17.90 23.10 9.56
CA GLY A 353 -17.95 22.42 10.85
C GLY A 353 -17.25 21.06 10.89
N ALA A 354 -16.37 20.78 9.94
CA ALA A 354 -15.71 19.49 9.78
C ALA A 354 -14.91 19.08 11.02
N ILE A 355 -14.15 20.02 11.61
CA ILE A 355 -13.29 19.76 12.77
C ILE A 355 -14.12 19.36 13.99
N LYS A 356 -15.22 20.05 14.24
CA LYS A 356 -16.14 19.70 15.33
C LYS A 356 -16.71 18.31 15.13
N HIS A 357 -17.17 18.00 13.91
CA HIS A 357 -17.76 16.70 13.59
C HIS A 357 -16.77 15.54 13.84
N VAL A 358 -15.51 15.66 13.38
CA VAL A 358 -14.52 14.59 13.62
C VAL A 358 -14.13 14.46 15.09
N ILE A 359 -14.13 15.56 15.87
CA ILE A 359 -13.93 15.52 17.32
C ILE A 359 -15.13 14.84 18.00
N ASP A 360 -16.36 15.04 17.53
CA ASP A 360 -17.54 14.33 18.05
C ASP A 360 -17.38 12.82 17.86
N LEU A 361 -17.00 12.38 16.65
CA LEU A 361 -16.76 10.95 16.36
C LEU A 361 -15.67 10.32 17.25
N PHE A 362 -14.64 11.08 17.62
CA PHE A 362 -13.57 10.61 18.51
C PHE A 362 -14.14 10.12 19.86
N PHE A 363 -15.08 10.85 20.44
CA PHE A 363 -15.71 10.47 21.71
C PHE A 363 -16.84 9.44 21.57
N GLU A 364 -17.47 9.37 20.39
CA GLU A 364 -18.55 8.42 20.10
C GLU A 364 -18.08 7.00 19.84
N TYR A 365 -16.85 6.83 19.33
CA TYR A 365 -16.23 5.53 19.03
C TYR A 365 -14.98 5.28 19.90
N PRO A 366 -15.15 5.08 21.22
CA PRO A 366 -14.04 5.11 22.19
C PRO A 366 -13.00 4.00 22.04
N PHE A 367 -13.24 3.00 21.19
CA PHE A 367 -12.30 1.88 20.95
C PHE A 367 -11.75 1.84 19.52
N ASN A 368 -12.01 2.86 18.70
CA ASN A 368 -11.46 2.95 17.35
C ASN A 368 -10.12 3.71 17.35
N ASN A 369 -9.03 2.99 17.59
CA ASN A 369 -7.69 3.59 17.69
C ASN A 369 -7.22 4.28 16.39
N PHE A 370 -7.62 3.78 15.21
CA PHE A 370 -7.30 4.43 13.93
C PHE A 370 -7.97 5.81 13.82
N LEU A 371 -9.25 5.89 14.19
CA LEU A 371 -9.96 7.17 14.28
C LEU A 371 -9.26 8.13 15.24
N HIS A 372 -8.92 7.65 16.43
CA HIS A 372 -8.28 8.47 17.45
C HIS A 372 -6.94 9.02 16.97
N HIS A 373 -6.15 8.23 16.26
CA HIS A 373 -4.88 8.66 15.69
C HIS A 373 -5.06 9.81 14.68
N HIS A 374 -6.02 9.67 13.74
CA HIS A 374 -6.28 10.73 12.76
C HIS A 374 -6.83 11.98 13.42
N VAL A 375 -7.76 11.86 14.39
CA VAL A 375 -8.32 13.03 15.09
C VAL A 375 -7.29 13.72 15.98
N GLU A 376 -6.39 12.97 16.64
CA GLU A 376 -5.24 13.56 17.35
C GLU A 376 -4.38 14.40 16.40
N ASN A 377 -4.05 13.86 15.22
CA ASN A 377 -3.28 14.60 14.22
C ASN A 377 -4.03 15.86 13.75
N ILE A 378 -5.34 15.78 13.51
CA ILE A 378 -6.19 16.93 13.19
C ILE A 378 -6.11 18.01 14.26
N ILE A 379 -6.30 17.63 15.52
CA ILE A 379 -6.24 18.58 16.66
C ILE A 379 -4.85 19.21 16.77
N VAL A 380 -3.78 18.41 16.65
CA VAL A 380 -2.41 18.90 16.72
C VAL A 380 -2.14 19.88 15.57
N SER A 381 -2.52 19.54 14.32
CA SER A 381 -2.37 20.43 13.17
C SER A 381 -3.12 21.76 13.36
N CYS A 382 -4.36 21.70 13.90
CA CYS A 382 -5.12 22.92 14.22
C CYS A 382 -4.44 23.79 15.28
N LEU A 383 -3.88 23.19 16.33
CA LEU A 383 -3.21 23.92 17.40
C LEU A 383 -1.84 24.51 16.98
N GLU A 384 -1.18 23.90 15.99
CA GLU A 384 0.08 24.35 15.40
C GLU A 384 -0.10 25.30 14.22
N SER A 385 -1.35 25.54 13.78
CA SER A 385 -1.64 26.44 12.68
C SER A 385 -1.15 27.85 12.98
N LYS A 386 -0.75 28.56 11.93
CA LYS A 386 -0.43 29.99 11.98
C LYS A 386 -1.68 30.86 11.98
N GLN A 387 -2.84 30.28 11.80
CA GLN A 387 -4.13 30.97 11.71
C GLN A 387 -4.84 30.96 13.06
N ASP A 388 -4.90 32.09 13.74
CA ASP A 388 -5.61 32.25 15.03
C ASP A 388 -7.08 31.78 14.99
N PRO A 389 -7.86 32.01 13.90
CA PRO A 389 -9.23 31.52 13.82
C PRO A 389 -9.36 30.00 13.95
N LEU A 390 -8.38 29.21 13.48
CA LEU A 390 -8.41 27.76 13.58
C LEU A 390 -8.18 27.30 15.03
N ILE A 391 -7.23 27.93 15.71
CA ILE A 391 -6.94 27.67 17.13
C ILE A 391 -8.17 28.02 17.98
N ALA A 392 -8.75 29.21 17.77
CA ALA A 392 -9.96 29.65 18.47
C ALA A 392 -11.13 28.70 18.21
N HIS A 393 -11.35 28.25 16.98
CA HIS A 393 -12.41 27.29 16.66
C HIS A 393 -12.30 25.98 17.47
N VAL A 394 -11.09 25.43 17.60
CA VAL A 394 -10.86 24.20 18.37
C VAL A 394 -11.08 24.42 19.87
N LEU A 395 -10.66 25.55 20.41
CA LEU A 395 -10.75 25.85 21.84
C LEU A 395 -12.19 26.28 22.25
N ASP A 396 -12.81 27.18 21.48
CA ASP A 396 -14.09 27.81 21.83
C ASP A 396 -15.28 27.03 21.27
N GLU A 397 -15.32 26.79 19.94
CA GLU A 397 -16.46 26.15 19.30
C GLU A 397 -16.48 24.64 19.54
N CYS A 398 -15.35 23.96 19.44
CA CYS A 398 -15.22 22.53 19.70
C CYS A 398 -15.10 22.23 21.20
N LYS A 399 -14.86 23.22 22.07
CA LYS A 399 -14.73 23.09 23.52
C LYS A 399 -13.73 22.02 23.96
N LEU A 400 -12.58 21.94 23.29
CA LEU A 400 -11.62 20.85 23.44
C LEU A 400 -11.22 20.60 24.90
N VAL A 401 -10.86 21.66 25.64
CA VAL A 401 -10.42 21.57 27.04
C VAL A 401 -11.54 21.01 27.93
N THR A 402 -12.75 21.50 27.77
CA THR A 402 -13.93 21.01 28.51
C THR A 402 -14.16 19.52 28.24
N ARG A 403 -14.11 19.10 26.98
CA ARG A 403 -14.31 17.69 26.58
C ARG A 403 -13.24 16.75 27.15
N ILE A 404 -11.99 17.21 27.21
CA ILE A 404 -10.89 16.45 27.86
C ILE A 404 -11.21 16.21 29.33
N LEU A 405 -11.66 17.23 30.05
CA LEU A 405 -12.00 17.14 31.47
C LEU A 405 -13.26 16.28 31.72
N GLU A 406 -14.26 16.38 30.85
CA GLU A 406 -15.47 15.55 30.90
C GLU A 406 -15.16 14.08 30.60
N ALA A 407 -14.31 13.79 29.63
CA ALA A 407 -13.90 12.42 29.29
C ALA A 407 -13.15 11.74 30.46
N GLU A 408 -12.39 12.50 31.23
CA GLU A 408 -11.72 11.97 32.42
C GLU A 408 -12.70 11.63 33.53
N LYS A 409 -13.71 12.46 33.75
CA LYS A 409 -14.78 12.19 34.73
C LYS A 409 -15.62 10.97 34.35
N ASN A 410 -15.82 10.75 33.02
CA ASN A 410 -16.63 9.68 32.46
C ASN A 410 -15.75 8.62 31.79
N SER A 411 -14.75 8.11 32.51
CA SER A 411 -13.73 7.21 31.96
C SER A 411 -14.23 5.79 31.61
N ALA A 412 -15.49 5.45 31.97
CA ALA A 412 -16.15 4.19 31.61
C ALA A 412 -17.14 4.41 30.46
N LEU A 413 -17.38 3.36 29.67
CA LEU A 413 -18.35 3.39 28.60
C LEU A 413 -19.76 3.71 29.11
N SER A 414 -20.42 4.65 28.47
CA SER A 414 -21.79 5.05 28.86
C SER A 414 -22.83 3.95 28.60
N VAL A 415 -23.84 3.85 29.47
CA VAL A 415 -25.00 2.96 29.30
C VAL A 415 -26.10 3.63 28.44
N ASN A 416 -25.90 4.84 27.96
CA ASN A 416 -26.90 5.57 27.21
C ASN A 416 -27.13 4.94 25.82
N LEU A 417 -28.35 4.44 25.59
CA LEU A 417 -28.78 3.76 24.37
C LEU A 417 -28.79 4.64 23.09
N THR A 418 -28.62 5.94 23.24
CA THR A 418 -28.53 6.85 22.09
C THR A 418 -27.13 6.96 21.52
N LYS A 419 -26.13 6.38 22.18
CA LYS A 419 -24.73 6.41 21.70
C LYS A 419 -24.45 5.31 20.67
N HIS A 420 -23.50 5.56 19.80
CA HIS A 420 -23.06 4.59 18.77
C HIS A 420 -22.29 3.40 19.34
N THR A 421 -21.69 3.54 20.51
CA THR A 421 -20.99 2.44 21.20
C THR A 421 -21.70 2.13 22.52
N LEU A 422 -22.20 0.90 22.64
CA LEU A 422 -22.89 0.41 23.82
C LEU A 422 -22.07 -0.64 24.54
N SER A 423 -22.13 -0.65 25.87
CA SER A 423 -21.54 -1.72 26.69
C SER A 423 -22.38 -3.02 26.63
N ALA A 424 -21.71 -4.17 26.80
CA ALA A 424 -22.38 -5.46 26.88
C ALA A 424 -23.28 -5.50 28.10
N GLU A 425 -24.51 -5.98 27.91
CA GLU A 425 -25.49 -6.11 28.97
C GLU A 425 -24.99 -7.08 30.06
N GLY A 426 -25.19 -6.70 31.35
CA GLY A 426 -24.76 -7.51 32.49
C GLY A 426 -23.24 -7.58 32.73
N LYS A 427 -22.42 -6.82 32.02
CA LYS A 427 -20.95 -6.72 32.21
C LYS A 427 -20.56 -5.34 32.72
N THR A 428 -19.46 -5.28 33.47
CA THR A 428 -18.87 -4.01 33.87
C THR A 428 -18.40 -3.28 32.61
N ALA A 429 -18.80 -2.02 32.41
CA ALA A 429 -18.41 -1.21 31.27
C ALA A 429 -16.89 -1.02 31.22
N PRO A 430 -16.24 -1.35 30.11
CA PRO A 430 -14.80 -1.21 29.99
C PRO A 430 -14.38 0.27 30.00
N ARG A 431 -13.14 0.53 30.42
CA ARG A 431 -12.54 1.85 30.33
C ARG A 431 -12.35 2.27 28.87
N VAL A 432 -12.62 3.53 28.55
CA VAL A 432 -12.47 4.08 27.20
C VAL A 432 -11.02 4.03 26.68
N GLY A 433 -10.84 3.71 25.41
CA GLY A 433 -9.52 3.45 24.80
C GLY A 433 -8.74 4.70 24.40
N PHE A 434 -9.36 5.88 24.33
CA PHE A 434 -8.72 7.11 23.83
C PHE A 434 -7.86 7.86 24.87
N VAL A 435 -7.71 7.35 26.08
CA VAL A 435 -7.04 8.04 27.20
C VAL A 435 -5.60 8.44 26.86
N GLY A 436 -4.84 7.58 26.18
CA GLY A 436 -3.48 7.90 25.74
C GLY A 436 -3.44 9.04 24.73
N HIS A 437 -4.40 9.11 23.80
CA HIS A 437 -4.54 10.21 22.85
C HIS A 437 -4.85 11.53 23.53
N ILE A 438 -5.77 11.52 24.53
CA ILE A 438 -6.05 12.70 25.37
C ILE A 438 -4.79 13.16 26.09
N THR A 439 -3.99 12.24 26.65
CA THR A 439 -2.71 12.58 27.30
C THR A 439 -1.77 13.31 26.34
N ARG A 440 -1.61 12.84 25.10
CA ARG A 440 -0.76 13.49 24.10
C ARG A 440 -1.28 14.86 23.67
N ILE A 441 -2.59 14.99 23.41
CA ILE A 441 -3.24 16.26 23.10
C ILE A 441 -3.04 17.27 24.23
N ALA A 442 -3.23 16.86 25.49
CA ALA A 442 -3.07 17.71 26.65
C ALA A 442 -1.61 18.17 26.84
N ASN A 443 -0.64 17.27 26.67
CA ASN A 443 0.78 17.62 26.70
C ASN A 443 1.14 18.61 25.58
N LYS A 444 0.54 18.47 24.38
CA LYS A 444 0.71 19.42 23.29
C LYS A 444 0.14 20.80 23.60
N LEU A 445 -1.06 20.87 24.20
CA LEU A 445 -1.64 22.13 24.68
C LEU A 445 -0.72 22.85 25.67
N ILE A 446 -0.15 22.12 26.64
CA ILE A 446 0.80 22.68 27.60
C ILE A 446 2.06 23.17 26.90
N GLN A 447 2.63 22.39 25.99
CA GLN A 447 3.81 22.79 25.23
C GLN A 447 3.57 24.10 24.47
N LEU A 448 2.46 24.19 23.74
CA LEU A 448 2.12 25.35 22.93
C LEU A 448 1.70 26.56 23.74
N SER A 449 1.14 26.40 24.95
CA SER A 449 0.78 27.49 25.83
C SER A 449 1.98 28.36 26.26
N ASN A 450 3.21 27.83 26.16
CA ASN A 450 4.43 28.59 26.45
C ASN A 450 4.74 29.64 25.37
N SER A 451 4.25 29.47 24.14
CA SER A 451 4.52 30.35 23.01
C SER A 451 3.26 30.99 22.42
N ASN A 452 2.06 30.53 22.79
CA ASN A 452 0.79 31.01 22.26
C ASN A 452 -0.11 31.53 23.40
N SER A 453 -0.32 32.85 23.42
CA SER A 453 -1.10 33.52 24.47
C SER A 453 -2.58 33.17 24.46
N THR A 454 -3.16 32.85 23.31
CA THR A 454 -4.56 32.42 23.18
C THR A 454 -4.77 31.10 23.89
N ILE A 455 -3.92 30.10 23.60
CA ILE A 455 -3.96 28.80 24.29
C ILE A 455 -3.73 28.98 25.79
N GLN A 456 -2.73 29.76 26.18
CA GLN A 456 -2.41 30.04 27.58
C GLN A 456 -3.61 30.63 28.35
N SER A 457 -4.23 31.67 27.78
CA SER A 457 -5.39 32.32 28.39
C SER A 457 -6.56 31.37 28.54
N HIS A 458 -6.81 30.54 27.55
CA HIS A 458 -7.91 29.56 27.54
C HIS A 458 -7.72 28.48 28.63
N LEU A 459 -6.49 27.98 28.79
CA LEU A 459 -6.17 27.01 29.86
C LEU A 459 -6.31 27.62 31.24
N GLN A 460 -5.91 28.89 31.41
CA GLN A 460 -6.02 29.60 32.71
C GLN A 460 -7.47 29.91 33.08
N GLN A 461 -8.34 30.19 32.13
CA GLN A 461 -9.75 30.48 32.37
C GLN A 461 -10.53 29.22 32.81
N ASN A 462 -10.03 28.04 32.52
CA ASN A 462 -10.69 26.81 32.90
C ASN A 462 -10.23 26.32 34.29
N SER A 463 -11.03 26.56 35.31
CA SER A 463 -10.68 26.27 36.71
C SER A 463 -10.35 24.79 36.98
N GLY A 464 -10.94 23.86 36.23
CA GLY A 464 -10.68 22.41 36.37
C GLY A 464 -9.38 21.94 35.73
N TRP A 465 -8.81 22.74 34.81
CA TRP A 465 -7.59 22.36 34.09
C TRP A 465 -6.37 22.28 34.99
N ALA A 466 -6.15 23.27 35.82
CA ALA A 466 -4.97 23.33 36.69
C ALA A 466 -4.93 22.17 37.69
N GLU A 467 -6.08 21.83 38.30
CA GLU A 467 -6.21 20.70 39.19
C GLU A 467 -5.97 19.37 38.47
N TRP A 468 -6.62 19.17 37.30
CA TRP A 468 -6.48 17.95 36.52
C TRP A 468 -5.04 17.77 36.03
N HIS A 469 -4.40 18.83 35.53
CA HIS A 469 -3.00 18.82 35.11
C HIS A 469 -2.08 18.39 36.25
N GLY A 470 -2.18 19.06 37.42
CA GLY A 470 -1.30 18.78 38.55
C GLY A 470 -1.49 17.41 39.19
N SER A 471 -2.73 16.91 39.22
CA SER A 471 -3.06 15.66 39.95
C SER A 471 -3.07 14.42 39.04
N ILE A 472 -3.63 14.51 37.82
CA ILE A 472 -3.88 13.34 36.96
C ILE A 472 -2.85 13.29 35.82
N LEU A 473 -2.72 14.35 35.03
CA LEU A 473 -1.84 14.33 33.85
C LEU A 473 -0.37 14.16 34.26
N THR A 474 0.09 14.86 35.31
CA THR A 474 1.47 14.72 35.81
C THR A 474 1.77 13.30 36.29
N LYS A 475 0.83 12.67 37.02
CA LYS A 475 0.98 11.26 37.44
C LYS A 475 1.00 10.31 36.25
N ARG A 476 0.12 10.55 35.26
CA ARG A 476 0.05 9.75 34.04
C ARG A 476 1.36 9.83 33.24
N ASN A 477 1.89 11.03 33.05
CA ASN A 477 3.16 11.26 32.38
C ASN A 477 4.33 10.57 33.10
N ALA A 478 4.32 10.54 34.45
CA ALA A 478 5.34 9.85 35.22
C ALA A 478 5.29 8.32 35.04
N VAL A 479 4.08 7.75 34.93
CA VAL A 479 3.87 6.30 34.71
C VAL A 479 4.16 5.92 33.25
N GLU A 480 3.69 6.74 32.32
CA GLU A 480 3.82 6.53 30.85
C GLU A 480 5.15 7.08 30.32
N ASN A 481 6.15 7.33 31.16
CA ASN A 481 7.45 7.85 30.75
C ASN A 481 8.18 6.86 29.86
N VAL A 482 7.87 6.89 28.57
CA VAL A 482 8.44 6.04 27.52
C VAL A 482 9.94 6.29 27.28
N TYR A 483 10.52 7.33 27.86
CA TYR A 483 11.97 7.60 27.74
C TYR A 483 12.84 6.50 28.36
N GLN A 484 12.29 5.70 29.26
CA GLN A 484 13.01 4.59 29.87
C GLN A 484 12.94 3.30 29.03
N TRP A 485 12.14 3.28 27.95
CA TRP A 485 11.91 2.09 27.15
C TRP A 485 11.95 2.41 25.66
N VAL A 486 12.81 1.72 24.92
CA VAL A 486 12.78 1.69 23.46
C VAL A 486 12.50 0.24 23.07
N CYS A 487 11.37 0.02 22.39
CA CYS A 487 10.92 -1.32 21.98
C CYS A 487 10.94 -2.37 23.12
N GLY A 488 10.57 -1.97 24.33
CA GLY A 488 10.55 -2.86 25.49
C GLY A 488 11.88 -3.02 26.24
N ARG A 489 12.95 -2.30 25.84
CA ARG A 489 14.24 -2.33 26.53
C ARG A 489 14.42 -1.12 27.45
N PRO A 490 14.95 -1.30 28.69
CA PRO A 490 15.33 -0.20 29.57
C PRO A 490 16.43 0.66 28.94
N THR A 491 16.33 2.00 29.10
CA THR A 491 17.32 2.99 28.59
C THR A 491 18.75 2.75 29.10
N SER A 492 18.89 2.14 30.26
CA SER A 492 20.21 1.77 30.82
C SER A 492 21.02 0.78 29.98
N LEU A 493 20.37 0.10 29.01
CA LEU A 493 21.04 -0.79 28.06
C LEU A 493 21.48 -0.06 26.77
N GLN A 494 21.01 1.17 26.53
CA GLN A 494 21.40 1.96 25.35
C GLN A 494 22.72 2.71 25.54
N ASP A 495 23.08 3.08 26.78
CA ASP A 495 24.30 3.87 27.05
C ASP A 495 25.60 3.06 26.95
N ARG A 496 25.54 1.74 26.80
CA ARG A 496 26.72 0.89 26.65
C ARG A 496 27.25 0.72 25.22
N GLY A 497 26.55 1.27 24.23
CA GLY A 497 26.86 1.09 22.79
C GLY A 497 27.48 2.29 22.09
N ARG A 498 27.93 3.35 22.84
CA ARG A 498 28.37 4.60 22.19
C ARG A 498 29.89 4.72 21.93
N ASP A 499 30.68 3.70 22.28
CA ASP A 499 32.15 3.79 22.21
C ASP A 499 32.82 2.77 21.25
N SER A 500 32.14 2.27 20.22
CA SER A 500 32.85 1.63 19.09
C SER A 500 31.96 1.58 17.83
N ASP A 501 32.43 2.25 16.81
CA ASP A 501 31.79 2.31 15.48
C ASP A 501 31.75 0.95 14.71
N ASP A 502 32.28 -0.12 15.28
CA ASP A 502 32.43 -1.45 14.66
C ASP A 502 31.47 -2.54 15.19
N GLU A 503 30.67 -2.29 16.24
CA GLU A 503 29.77 -3.30 16.83
C GLU A 503 28.31 -3.22 16.35
N ASP A 504 27.93 -2.16 15.66
CA ASP A 504 26.54 -1.90 15.25
C ASP A 504 25.98 -2.90 14.21
N PHE A 505 26.85 -3.65 13.54
CA PHE A 505 26.46 -4.68 12.56
C PHE A 505 26.16 -6.06 13.16
N ARG A 506 26.74 -6.39 14.32
CA ARG A 506 26.52 -7.70 14.95
C ARG A 506 25.24 -7.78 15.77
N ASP A 507 24.81 -6.69 16.37
CA ASP A 507 23.56 -6.66 17.17
C ASP A 507 22.29 -6.71 16.32
N ARG A 508 22.31 -6.24 15.07
CA ARG A 508 21.18 -6.34 14.14
C ARG A 508 20.91 -7.77 13.69
N ASP A 509 21.95 -8.57 13.48
CA ASP A 509 21.79 -9.97 13.07
C ASP A 509 21.24 -10.84 14.21
N TYR A 510 21.56 -10.53 15.47
CA TYR A 510 21.01 -11.23 16.63
C TYR A 510 19.54 -10.91 16.88
N ASP A 511 19.10 -9.67 16.67
CA ASP A 511 17.70 -9.28 16.83
C ASP A 511 16.80 -9.88 15.74
N VAL A 512 17.28 -9.97 14.52
CA VAL A 512 16.56 -10.64 13.40
C VAL A 512 16.47 -12.14 13.62
N ALA A 513 17.55 -12.79 14.13
CA ALA A 513 17.54 -14.20 14.45
C ALA A 513 16.62 -14.53 15.64
N ALA A 514 16.58 -13.67 16.66
CA ALA A 514 15.68 -13.79 17.80
C ALA A 514 14.20 -13.59 17.38
N LEU A 515 13.93 -12.62 16.49
CA LEU A 515 12.59 -12.39 15.94
C LEU A 515 12.13 -13.57 15.07
N ALA A 516 13.02 -14.11 14.23
CA ALA A 516 12.74 -15.28 13.40
C ALA A 516 12.50 -16.54 14.25
N SER A 517 13.25 -16.71 15.35
CA SER A 517 13.06 -17.80 16.30
C SER A 517 11.74 -17.69 17.05
N ASN A 518 11.37 -16.49 17.50
CA ASN A 518 10.09 -16.23 18.20
C ASN A 518 8.89 -16.40 17.26
N LEU A 519 9.00 -15.95 16.00
CA LEU A 519 7.98 -16.20 14.97
C LEU A 519 7.87 -17.70 14.67
N SER A 520 9.00 -18.42 14.54
CA SER A 520 9.00 -19.87 14.32
C SER A 520 8.39 -20.65 15.49
N GLN A 521 8.61 -20.22 16.74
CA GLN A 521 7.95 -20.80 17.91
C GLN A 521 6.44 -20.49 17.95
N ALA A 522 6.04 -19.25 17.65
CA ALA A 522 4.62 -18.87 17.57
C ALA A 522 3.89 -19.71 16.52
N PHE A 523 4.53 -19.99 15.37
CA PHE A 523 4.00 -20.89 14.35
C PHE A 523 3.92 -22.36 14.81
N LYS A 524 4.89 -22.85 15.59
CA LYS A 524 4.87 -24.23 16.12
C LYS A 524 3.76 -24.46 17.14
N TYR A 525 3.40 -23.46 17.92
CA TYR A 525 2.35 -23.56 18.95
C TYR A 525 0.96 -23.15 18.45
N GLY A 526 0.85 -22.50 17.27
CA GLY A 526 -0.42 -22.08 16.67
C GLY A 526 -1.06 -23.08 15.69
N ILE A 527 -0.34 -24.16 15.32
CA ILE A 527 -0.83 -25.15 14.34
C ILE A 527 -1.18 -26.47 15.05
N SER A 528 -2.05 -26.40 16.02
CA SER A 528 -2.77 -27.59 16.52
C SER A 528 -4.22 -27.20 16.80
N ASN A 529 -4.96 -26.95 15.73
CA ASN A 529 -6.38 -27.29 15.62
C ASN A 529 -6.84 -27.11 14.17
N GLU A 530 -7.56 -28.10 13.75
CA GLU A 530 -8.20 -28.27 12.46
C GLU A 530 -9.02 -27.05 12.08
N ASP A 531 -8.59 -26.35 11.02
CA ASP A 531 -9.37 -25.69 9.97
C ASP A 531 -8.40 -24.89 9.11
N VAL A 532 -7.95 -25.56 8.00
CA VAL A 532 -7.05 -24.95 7.01
C VAL A 532 -7.91 -24.35 5.92
N ASP A 533 -8.27 -23.09 6.05
CA ASP A 533 -8.85 -22.30 4.98
C ASP A 533 -7.83 -21.29 4.41
N GLU A 534 -7.95 -21.06 3.13
CA GLU A 534 -7.19 -20.26 2.13
C GLU A 534 -6.23 -19.12 2.60
N VAL A 535 -6.36 -18.62 3.81
CA VAL A 535 -5.52 -17.56 4.38
C VAL A 535 -4.07 -18.03 4.63
N SER A 536 -3.87 -19.33 4.86
CA SER A 536 -2.53 -19.90 5.12
C SER A 536 -1.64 -19.95 3.89
N ILE A 537 -2.21 -20.07 2.69
CA ILE A 537 -1.46 -20.10 1.42
C ILE A 537 -0.96 -18.68 1.09
N PHE A 538 -1.74 -17.65 1.39
CA PHE A 538 -1.39 -16.26 1.16
C PHE A 538 -0.20 -15.80 2.03
N PHE A 539 -0.15 -16.22 3.31
CA PHE A 539 0.97 -15.91 4.20
C PHE A 539 2.26 -16.65 3.84
N LEU A 540 2.17 -17.88 3.37
CA LEU A 540 3.34 -18.63 2.88
C LEU A 540 3.93 -18.05 1.60
N PHE A 541 3.10 -17.47 0.74
CA PHE A 541 3.53 -16.76 -0.47
C PHE A 541 4.27 -15.47 -0.14
N PHE A 542 3.75 -14.65 0.79
CA PHE A 542 4.40 -13.41 1.22
C PHE A 542 5.73 -13.65 1.96
N ALA A 543 5.81 -14.67 2.79
CA ALA A 543 7.06 -15.05 3.48
C ALA A 543 8.14 -15.52 2.47
N ARG A 544 7.76 -16.23 1.40
CA ARG A 544 8.69 -16.65 0.35
C ARG A 544 9.18 -15.51 -0.53
N VAL A 545 8.31 -14.56 -0.84
CA VAL A 545 8.66 -13.35 -1.61
C VAL A 545 9.61 -12.46 -0.80
N SER A 546 9.37 -12.28 0.49
CA SER A 546 10.26 -11.50 1.37
C SER A 546 11.66 -12.15 1.54
N ILE A 547 11.73 -13.46 1.61
CA ILE A 547 13.02 -14.20 1.67
C ILE A 547 13.77 -14.11 0.32
N PHE A 548 13.05 -14.05 -0.80
CA PHE A 548 13.63 -13.90 -2.13
C PHE A 548 14.26 -12.51 -2.32
N PHE A 549 13.59 -11.44 -1.86
CA PHE A 549 14.16 -10.09 -1.87
C PHE A 549 15.36 -9.94 -0.93
N LEU A 550 15.37 -10.62 0.21
CA LEU A 550 16.54 -10.63 1.13
C LEU A 550 17.77 -11.30 0.48
N ASN A 551 17.57 -12.37 -0.30
CA ASN A 551 18.66 -13.06 -1.00
C ASN A 551 19.22 -12.26 -2.18
N ILE A 552 18.41 -11.48 -2.88
CA ILE A 552 18.88 -10.59 -3.96
C ILE A 552 19.73 -9.44 -3.38
N THR A 553 19.33 -8.89 -2.24
CA THR A 553 20.09 -7.82 -1.56
C THR A 553 21.44 -8.32 -1.03
N LEU A 554 21.55 -9.59 -0.66
CA LEU A 554 22.80 -10.22 -0.25
C LEU A 554 23.71 -10.55 -1.44
N LEU A 555 23.18 -10.92 -2.61
CA LEU A 555 23.97 -11.19 -3.82
C LEU A 555 24.55 -9.93 -4.46
N LEU A 556 23.87 -8.78 -4.35
CA LEU A 556 24.37 -7.49 -4.83
C LEU A 556 25.45 -6.86 -3.92
N ARG A 557 25.76 -7.46 -2.77
CA ARG A 557 26.84 -7.03 -1.85
C ARG A 557 28.17 -7.78 -2.03
N TYR A 558 28.23 -8.79 -2.90
CA TYR A 558 29.43 -9.60 -3.14
C TYR A 558 29.86 -9.66 -4.60
N SER A 559 29.40 -8.73 -5.44
CA SER A 559 30.00 -8.51 -6.80
C SER A 559 30.55 -7.11 -6.93
#